data_75c708382cfa3678c46566f2d7580b95
#
_entry.id   75c708382cfa3678c46566f2d7580b95
#
_cell.length_a   1.000
_cell.length_b   1.000
_cell.length_c   1.000
_cell.angle_alpha   90.00
_cell.angle_beta   90.00
_cell.angle_gamma   90.00
#
_symmetry.space_group_name_H-M   'P 1'
#
loop_
_entity.id
_entity.type
_entity.pdbx_description
1 polymer ?
#
loop_
_entity_poly.entity_id
_entity_poly.type
_entity_poly.pdbx_seq_one_letter_code
_entity_poly.pdbx_strand_id
1 'polypeptide(L)'
;LFLNQLEYIIGEDHFAKGMKRYWNRWQFKHPKPEDFLRVMEEVSNMELDWYLSYYKDQVKSIDYSIEDVINNKMGAQITLVRKGLFPMPVDLTITYESGRTERHNIPLLSMYGSKRQEGLTVHQPWPWTHPKYQLNIPSTERIRSIEIDPSLRMLDIDLTNNKIIT
;
A
#
# COMPACT_ATOMS: atom_id res chain seq x y z
N LEU A 1 12.74 -8.60 5.14
CA LEU A 1 12.30 -7.69 4.11
C LEU A 1 11.01 -8.18 3.45
N PHE A 2 11.03 -9.26 2.66
CA PHE A 2 9.88 -9.82 1.92
C PHE A 2 8.63 -9.97 2.80
N LEU A 3 8.73 -10.62 3.95
CA LEU A 3 7.57 -10.85 4.83
C LEU A 3 6.97 -9.55 5.39
N ASN A 4 7.82 -8.55 5.73
CA ASN A 4 7.34 -7.26 6.23
C ASN A 4 6.58 -6.47 5.16
N GLN A 5 7.05 -6.52 3.91
CA GLN A 5 6.33 -5.92 2.79
C GLN A 5 5.04 -6.69 2.46
N LEU A 6 5.08 -8.02 2.51
CA LEU A 6 3.88 -8.82 2.28
C LEU A 6 2.78 -8.52 3.32
N GLU A 7 3.16 -8.41 4.59
CA GLU A 7 2.24 -7.99 5.66
C GLU A 7 1.67 -6.59 5.41
N TYR A 8 2.51 -5.65 4.95
CA TYR A 8 2.05 -4.31 4.54
C TYR A 8 1.02 -4.38 3.41
N ILE A 9 1.24 -5.25 2.41
CA ILE A 9 0.37 -5.40 1.23
C ILE A 9 -1.00 -5.98 1.63
N ILE A 10 -1.01 -7.10 2.36
CA ILE A 10 -2.25 -7.86 2.64
C ILE A 10 -2.91 -7.51 3.98
N GLY A 11 -2.18 -6.82 4.86
CA GLY A 11 -2.63 -6.47 6.21
C GLY A 11 -2.30 -7.54 7.25
N GLU A 12 -2.14 -7.11 8.50
CA GLU A 12 -1.67 -7.91 9.63
C GLU A 12 -2.57 -9.13 9.89
N ASP A 13 -3.89 -8.96 9.88
CA ASP A 13 -4.84 -10.05 10.14
C ASP A 13 -4.75 -11.17 9.09
N HIS A 14 -4.66 -10.80 7.80
CA HIS A 14 -4.51 -11.78 6.73
C HIS A 14 -3.14 -12.45 6.80
N PHE A 15 -2.10 -11.68 7.09
CA PHE A 15 -0.75 -12.21 7.23
C PHE A 15 -0.68 -13.25 8.36
N ALA A 16 -1.18 -12.92 9.56
CA ALA A 16 -1.20 -13.83 10.70
C ALA A 16 -2.01 -15.12 10.40
N LYS A 17 -3.20 -14.97 9.80
CA LYS A 17 -4.01 -16.13 9.36
C LYS A 17 -3.28 -16.97 8.30
N GLY A 18 -2.63 -16.33 7.35
CA GLY A 18 -1.85 -16.98 6.30
C GLY A 18 -0.69 -17.78 6.86
N MET A 19 0.08 -17.19 7.76
CA MET A 19 1.20 -17.87 8.43
C MET A 19 0.74 -19.12 9.18
N LYS A 20 -0.35 -19.02 9.94
CA LYS A 20 -0.93 -20.18 10.65
C LYS A 20 -1.41 -21.26 9.68
N ARG A 21 -2.10 -20.88 8.59
CA ARG A 21 -2.56 -21.81 7.55
C ARG A 21 -1.40 -22.47 6.84
N TYR A 22 -0.38 -21.69 6.49
CA TYR A 22 0.83 -22.19 5.84
C TYR A 22 1.55 -23.22 6.72
N TRP A 23 1.77 -22.92 8.00
CA TRP A 23 2.34 -23.87 8.96
C TRP A 23 1.55 -25.17 9.00
N ASN A 24 0.24 -25.13 9.20
CA ASN A 24 -0.60 -26.32 9.31
C ASN A 24 -0.60 -27.17 8.03
N ARG A 25 -0.48 -26.58 6.86
CA ARG A 25 -0.51 -27.27 5.56
C ARG A 25 0.84 -27.85 5.17
N TRP A 26 1.92 -27.17 5.52
CA TRP A 26 3.23 -27.43 4.97
C TRP A 26 4.28 -27.89 5.98
N GLN A 27 4.01 -27.94 7.29
CA GLN A 27 4.92 -28.50 8.28
C GLN A 27 5.33 -29.92 7.87
N PHE A 28 6.65 -30.21 8.02
CA PHE A 28 7.28 -31.46 7.62
C PHE A 28 7.23 -31.81 6.10
N LYS A 29 6.91 -30.83 5.24
CA LYS A 29 6.93 -30.96 3.78
C LYS A 29 8.00 -30.03 3.19
N HIS A 30 8.14 -30.06 1.86
CA HIS A 30 9.13 -29.25 1.12
C HIS A 30 8.42 -28.22 0.20
N PRO A 31 7.86 -27.13 0.75
CA PRO A 31 7.17 -26.13 -0.07
C PRO A 31 8.16 -25.30 -0.88
N LYS A 32 7.66 -24.80 -2.02
CA LYS A 32 8.31 -23.77 -2.83
C LYS A 32 7.79 -22.38 -2.43
N PRO A 33 8.47 -21.28 -2.80
CA PRO A 33 7.97 -19.91 -2.55
C PRO A 33 6.55 -19.67 -3.07
N GLU A 34 6.22 -20.25 -4.21
CA GLU A 34 4.90 -20.15 -4.83
C GLU A 34 3.79 -20.82 -3.97
N ASP A 35 4.13 -21.90 -3.26
CA ASP A 35 3.18 -22.56 -2.34
C ASP A 35 2.86 -21.69 -1.13
N PHE A 36 3.86 -20.94 -0.64
CA PHE A 36 3.67 -19.95 0.42
C PHE A 36 2.76 -18.82 -0.06
N LEU A 37 3.07 -18.24 -1.23
CA LEU A 37 2.32 -17.13 -1.76
C LEU A 37 0.85 -17.51 -2.02
N ARG A 38 0.59 -18.69 -2.58
CA ARG A 38 -0.77 -19.20 -2.80
C ARG A 38 -1.60 -19.26 -1.51
N VAL A 39 -0.97 -19.63 -0.39
CA VAL A 39 -1.68 -19.62 0.90
C VAL A 39 -2.03 -18.19 1.33
N MET A 40 -1.14 -17.22 1.07
CA MET A 40 -1.41 -15.81 1.34
C MET A 40 -2.52 -15.24 0.45
N GLU A 41 -2.54 -15.61 -0.82
CA GLU A 41 -3.63 -15.28 -1.76
C GLU A 41 -4.97 -15.84 -1.32
N GLU A 42 -5.01 -17.11 -0.91
CA GLU A 42 -6.23 -17.76 -0.40
C GLU A 42 -6.82 -17.05 0.83
N VAL A 43 -6.00 -16.50 1.72
CA VAL A 43 -6.49 -15.85 2.94
C VAL A 43 -6.79 -14.37 2.75
N SER A 44 -6.09 -13.70 1.86
CA SER A 44 -6.26 -12.26 1.58
C SER A 44 -7.29 -11.99 0.47
N ASN A 45 -7.56 -12.99 -0.37
CA ASN A 45 -8.35 -12.85 -1.60
C ASN A 45 -7.76 -11.79 -2.53
N MET A 46 -6.43 -11.79 -2.67
CA MET A 46 -5.67 -10.88 -3.53
C MET A 46 -4.73 -11.67 -4.42
N GLU A 47 -4.45 -11.17 -5.62
CA GLU A 47 -3.38 -11.66 -6.49
C GLU A 47 -2.03 -11.10 -6.04
N LEU A 48 -1.05 -11.98 -5.81
CA LEU A 48 0.26 -11.62 -5.28
C LEU A 48 1.43 -12.09 -6.17
N ASP A 49 1.18 -12.79 -7.26
CA ASP A 49 2.21 -13.27 -8.19
C ASP A 49 3.10 -12.14 -8.72
N TRP A 50 2.52 -10.95 -8.94
CA TRP A 50 3.26 -9.75 -9.31
C TRP A 50 4.34 -9.41 -8.29
N TYR A 51 4.04 -9.51 -6.98
CA TYR A 51 4.97 -9.17 -5.91
C TYR A 51 6.15 -10.15 -5.87
N LEU A 52 5.88 -11.45 -5.97
CA LEU A 52 6.94 -12.46 -5.99
C LEU A 52 7.85 -12.29 -7.22
N SER A 53 7.26 -12.03 -8.40
CA SER A 53 8.02 -11.81 -9.64
C SER A 53 8.92 -10.59 -9.55
N TYR A 54 8.40 -9.45 -9.08
CA TYR A 54 9.21 -8.24 -8.89
C TYR A 54 10.31 -8.43 -7.86
N TYR A 55 10.02 -9.13 -6.77
CA TYR A 55 10.99 -9.38 -5.71
C TYR A 55 12.11 -10.33 -6.12
N LYS A 56 11.78 -11.39 -6.87
CA LYS A 56 12.71 -12.46 -7.26
C LYS A 56 13.53 -12.12 -8.50
N ASP A 57 12.87 -11.57 -9.51
CA ASP A 57 13.41 -11.57 -10.87
C ASP A 57 13.87 -10.17 -11.33
N GLN A 58 13.68 -9.12 -10.52
CA GLN A 58 13.93 -7.76 -10.95
C GLN A 58 14.67 -6.93 -9.89
N VAL A 59 15.64 -6.12 -10.36
CA VAL A 59 16.32 -5.12 -9.55
C VAL A 59 15.67 -3.76 -9.82
N LYS A 60 14.59 -3.46 -9.12
CA LYS A 60 13.83 -2.20 -9.27
C LYS A 60 13.60 -1.56 -7.92
N SER A 61 13.56 -0.24 -7.90
CA SER A 61 13.29 0.56 -6.71
C SER A 61 11.80 0.87 -6.56
N ILE A 62 11.41 1.05 -5.32
CA ILE A 62 10.13 1.64 -4.93
C ILE A 62 10.41 3.11 -4.66
N ASP A 63 9.67 4.01 -5.30
CA ASP A 63 9.76 5.45 -5.11
C ASP A 63 8.41 6.06 -5.49
N TYR A 64 7.69 6.52 -4.49
CA TYR A 64 6.42 7.25 -4.60
C TYR A 64 6.58 8.62 -3.98
N SER A 65 5.88 9.60 -4.49
CA SER A 65 5.97 10.97 -3.97
C SER A 65 4.61 11.66 -3.96
N ILE A 66 4.49 12.65 -3.09
CA ILE A 66 3.40 13.62 -3.12
C ILE A 66 3.87 14.79 -3.96
N GLU A 67 3.25 14.99 -5.13
CA GLU A 67 3.62 16.07 -6.04
C GLU A 67 2.93 17.38 -5.69
N ASP A 68 1.64 17.33 -5.35
CA ASP A 68 0.85 18.52 -5.10
C ASP A 68 -0.35 18.25 -4.20
N VAL A 69 -0.77 19.27 -3.45
CA VAL A 69 -1.98 19.26 -2.61
C VAL A 69 -2.73 20.57 -2.79
N ILE A 70 -3.86 20.51 -3.46
CA ILE A 70 -4.73 21.66 -3.70
C ILE A 70 -5.90 21.62 -2.73
N ASN A 71 -5.87 22.46 -1.70
CA ASN A 71 -7.00 22.65 -0.79
C ASN A 71 -8.06 23.55 -1.43
N ASN A 72 -9.32 23.16 -1.30
CA ASN A 72 -10.47 23.95 -1.71
C ASN A 72 -11.59 23.90 -0.64
N LYS A 73 -12.71 24.61 -0.89
CA LYS A 73 -13.81 24.68 0.09
C LYS A 73 -14.53 23.34 0.34
N MET A 74 -14.34 22.36 -0.53
CA MET A 74 -15.01 21.06 -0.46
C MET A 74 -14.07 19.91 -0.05
N GLY A 75 -12.78 20.22 0.19
CA GLY A 75 -11.78 19.24 0.56
C GLY A 75 -10.40 19.51 -0.06
N ALA A 76 -9.69 18.45 -0.41
CA ALA A 76 -8.40 18.56 -1.06
C ALA A 76 -8.27 17.59 -2.23
N GLN A 77 -7.54 18.01 -3.26
CA GLN A 77 -7.04 17.14 -4.32
C GLN A 77 -5.55 16.91 -4.09
N ILE A 78 -5.18 15.65 -4.00
CA ILE A 78 -3.80 15.19 -3.76
C ILE A 78 -3.32 14.51 -5.04
N THR A 79 -2.17 14.94 -5.55
CA THR A 79 -1.52 14.29 -6.69
C THR A 79 -0.34 13.48 -6.21
N LEU A 80 -0.41 12.17 -6.41
CA LEU A 80 0.66 11.21 -6.12
C LEU A 80 1.38 10.84 -7.41
N VAL A 81 2.68 10.62 -7.32
CA VAL A 81 3.53 10.20 -8.45
C VAL A 81 4.31 8.95 -8.09
N ARG A 82 4.29 7.98 -8.98
CA ARG A 82 5.17 6.83 -8.94
C ARG A 82 6.42 7.11 -9.78
N LYS A 83 7.56 7.22 -9.12
CA LYS A 83 8.88 7.42 -9.76
C LYS A 83 9.61 6.09 -9.95
N GLY A 84 9.45 5.18 -8.98
CA GLY A 84 10.04 3.85 -9.02
C GLY A 84 9.35 2.90 -10.00
N LEU A 85 10.02 1.80 -10.32
CA LEU A 85 9.52 0.76 -11.23
C LEU A 85 9.06 -0.53 -10.52
N PHE A 86 9.17 -0.58 -9.20
CA PHE A 86 8.58 -1.65 -8.41
C PHE A 86 7.21 -1.19 -7.92
N PRO A 87 6.11 -1.84 -8.35
CA PRO A 87 4.77 -1.42 -7.94
C PRO A 87 4.49 -1.81 -6.48
N MET A 88 3.85 -0.90 -5.73
CA MET A 88 3.36 -1.17 -4.38
C MET A 88 1.99 -0.51 -4.18
N PRO A 89 1.08 -1.10 -3.40
CA PRO A 89 -0.08 -0.37 -2.91
C PRO A 89 0.39 0.76 -1.99
N VAL A 90 -0.33 1.86 -1.97
CA VAL A 90 0.08 3.05 -1.21
C VAL A 90 -0.84 3.26 -0.02
N ASP A 91 -0.27 3.28 1.18
CA ASP A 91 -0.94 3.76 2.37
C ASP A 91 -0.64 5.23 2.59
N LEU A 92 -1.67 5.99 2.94
CA LEU A 92 -1.58 7.40 3.26
C LEU A 92 -2.16 7.65 4.65
N THR A 93 -1.50 8.52 5.41
CA THR A 93 -2.08 9.15 6.59
C THR A 93 -2.27 10.64 6.31
N ILE A 94 -3.50 11.10 6.48
CA ILE A 94 -3.87 12.52 6.39
C ILE A 94 -4.10 13.04 7.80
N THR A 95 -3.43 14.11 8.14
CA THR A 95 -3.61 14.81 9.42
C THR A 95 -4.23 16.17 9.16
N TYR A 96 -5.29 16.49 9.87
CA TYR A 96 -6.00 17.76 9.78
C TYR A 96 -5.50 18.76 10.82
N GLU A 97 -5.87 20.04 10.66
CA GLU A 97 -5.49 21.11 11.61
C GLU A 97 -5.99 20.85 13.04
N SER A 98 -7.11 20.17 13.22
CA SER A 98 -7.63 19.73 14.53
C SER A 98 -6.76 18.67 15.21
N GLY A 99 -5.85 18.04 14.48
CA GLY A 99 -5.10 16.87 14.91
C GLY A 99 -5.79 15.54 14.62
N ARG A 100 -7.01 15.54 14.05
CA ARG A 100 -7.69 14.34 13.56
C ARG A 100 -6.87 13.71 12.44
N THR A 101 -6.82 12.38 12.41
CA THR A 101 -6.13 11.62 11.38
C THR A 101 -7.07 10.68 10.64
N GLU A 102 -6.83 10.49 9.36
CA GLU A 102 -7.48 9.49 8.53
C GLU A 102 -6.43 8.62 7.83
N ARG A 103 -6.75 7.33 7.71
CA ARG A 103 -5.90 6.37 7.00
C ARG A 103 -6.57 5.96 5.70
N HIS A 104 -5.80 5.97 4.62
CA HIS A 104 -6.26 5.66 3.29
C HIS A 104 -5.35 4.62 2.66
N ASN A 105 -5.91 3.75 1.81
CA ASN A 105 -5.17 2.79 1.01
C ASN A 105 -5.56 2.91 -0.46
N ILE A 106 -4.58 2.93 -1.32
CA ILE A 106 -4.73 2.87 -2.77
C ILE A 106 -4.12 1.56 -3.23
N PRO A 107 -4.93 0.53 -3.51
CA PRO A 107 -4.43 -0.76 -3.98
C PRO A 107 -3.92 -0.67 -5.42
N LEU A 108 -3.10 -1.63 -5.84
CA LEU A 108 -2.78 -1.80 -7.26
C LEU A 108 -3.94 -2.50 -7.98
N LEU A 109 -4.16 -2.13 -9.23
CA LEU A 109 -5.17 -2.80 -10.06
C LEU A 109 -4.85 -4.30 -10.23
N SER A 110 -3.56 -4.66 -10.33
CA SER A 110 -3.09 -6.04 -10.46
C SER A 110 -3.35 -6.94 -9.25
N MET A 111 -3.70 -6.36 -8.10
CA MET A 111 -4.03 -7.14 -6.89
C MET A 111 -5.42 -7.76 -6.94
N TYR A 112 -6.32 -7.27 -7.78
CA TYR A 112 -7.74 -7.66 -7.83
C TYR A 112 -8.44 -7.67 -6.47
N GLY A 113 -7.90 -6.94 -5.51
CA GLY A 113 -8.38 -6.84 -4.14
C GLY A 113 -7.66 -5.74 -3.37
N SER A 114 -7.99 -5.62 -2.09
CA SER A 114 -7.39 -4.64 -1.19
C SER A 114 -7.39 -5.16 0.24
N LYS A 115 -6.44 -4.71 1.05
CA LYS A 115 -6.46 -5.01 2.48
C LYS A 115 -7.64 -4.33 3.15
N ARG A 116 -8.21 -5.03 4.13
CA ARG A 116 -9.32 -4.53 4.95
C ARG A 116 -8.83 -4.38 6.39
N GLN A 117 -8.93 -3.18 6.91
CA GLN A 117 -8.60 -2.86 8.30
C GLN A 117 -9.61 -1.85 8.81
N GLU A 118 -9.92 -1.93 10.10
CA GLU A 118 -10.79 -0.95 10.74
C GLU A 118 -10.20 0.46 10.62
N GLY A 119 -11.04 1.44 10.26
CA GLY A 119 -10.62 2.83 10.09
C GLY A 119 -9.72 3.07 8.87
N LEU A 120 -9.66 2.15 7.90
CA LEU A 120 -8.93 2.32 6.63
C LEU A 120 -9.92 2.56 5.48
N THR A 121 -9.80 3.70 4.83
CA THR A 121 -10.59 4.03 3.63
C THR A 121 -9.85 3.52 2.39
N VAL A 122 -10.47 2.62 1.64
CA VAL A 122 -9.90 2.07 0.41
C VAL A 122 -10.41 2.85 -0.79
N HIS A 123 -9.49 3.28 -1.65
CA HIS A 123 -9.78 4.04 -2.86
C HIS A 123 -9.78 3.15 -4.11
N GLN A 124 -10.09 3.76 -5.26
CA GLN A 124 -10.00 3.08 -6.55
C GLN A 124 -8.56 2.61 -6.79
N PRO A 125 -8.39 1.41 -7.37
CA PRO A 125 -7.05 0.88 -7.62
C PRO A 125 -6.22 1.76 -8.56
N TRP A 126 -4.92 1.86 -8.29
CA TRP A 126 -3.97 2.57 -9.15
C TRP A 126 -3.55 1.69 -10.32
N PRO A 127 -3.91 2.04 -11.58
CA PRO A 127 -3.43 1.32 -12.75
C PRO A 127 -1.94 1.52 -12.96
N TRP A 128 -1.18 0.45 -13.17
CA TRP A 128 0.26 0.53 -13.40
C TRP A 128 0.67 1.43 -14.57
N THR A 129 -0.18 1.52 -15.59
CA THR A 129 0.04 2.35 -16.77
C THR A 129 0.02 3.85 -16.51
N HIS A 130 -0.48 4.28 -15.37
CA HIS A 130 -0.57 5.70 -15.01
C HIS A 130 0.53 6.05 -14.00
N PRO A 131 1.48 6.93 -14.35
CA PRO A 131 2.53 7.36 -13.42
C PRO A 131 2.02 8.28 -12.32
N LYS A 132 0.85 8.90 -12.51
CA LYS A 132 0.19 9.80 -11.54
C LYS A 132 -1.16 9.26 -11.12
N TYR A 133 -1.51 9.54 -9.87
CA TYR A 133 -2.81 9.24 -9.28
C TYR A 133 -3.37 10.48 -8.60
N GLN A 134 -4.62 10.81 -8.90
CA GLN A 134 -5.33 11.92 -8.27
C GLN A 134 -6.33 11.39 -7.26
N LEU A 135 -6.16 11.80 -6.01
CA LEU A 135 -7.00 11.45 -4.89
C LEU A 135 -7.79 12.68 -4.44
N ASN A 136 -9.11 12.57 -4.42
CA ASN A 136 -9.97 13.62 -3.89
C ASN A 136 -10.46 13.23 -2.50
N ILE A 137 -10.16 14.07 -1.51
CA ILE A 137 -10.57 13.90 -0.12
C ILE A 137 -11.62 14.95 0.21
N PRO A 138 -12.89 14.58 0.30
CA PRO A 138 -13.94 15.53 0.72
C PRO A 138 -13.74 15.84 2.22
N SER A 139 -13.61 17.12 2.54
CA SER A 139 -13.48 17.59 3.92
C SER A 139 -13.89 19.05 4.02
N THR A 140 -14.48 19.44 5.14
CA THR A 140 -14.68 20.84 5.52
C THR A 140 -13.52 21.36 6.35
N GLU A 141 -12.62 20.47 6.77
CA GLU A 141 -11.47 20.75 7.60
C GLU A 141 -10.19 20.79 6.74
N ARG A 142 -9.33 21.76 7.02
CA ARG A 142 -8.07 21.92 6.28
C ARG A 142 -7.09 20.80 6.65
N ILE A 143 -6.44 20.24 5.63
CA ILE A 143 -5.36 19.29 5.80
C ILE A 143 -4.11 20.04 6.27
N ARG A 144 -3.47 19.51 7.31
CA ARG A 144 -2.19 19.98 7.86
C ARG A 144 -1.01 19.25 7.24
N SER A 145 -1.12 17.93 7.07
CA SER A 145 -0.04 17.15 6.47
C SER A 145 -0.57 15.85 5.87
N ILE A 146 0.18 15.35 4.90
CA ILE A 146 -0.06 14.05 4.25
C ILE A 146 1.26 13.30 4.28
N GLU A 147 1.21 11.99 4.58
CA GLU A 147 2.37 11.13 4.64
C GLU A 147 2.10 9.79 3.97
N ILE A 148 2.96 9.39 3.02
CA ILE A 148 2.99 8.07 2.39
C ILE A 148 3.72 7.11 3.32
N ASP A 149 3.16 5.91 3.50
CA ASP A 149 3.72 4.81 4.29
C ASP A 149 4.38 5.25 5.61
N PRO A 150 3.63 5.78 6.58
CA PRO A 150 4.18 6.17 7.88
C PRO A 150 4.77 4.98 8.65
N SER A 151 4.50 3.75 8.20
CA SER A 151 5.07 2.53 8.79
C SER A 151 6.48 2.20 8.31
N LEU A 152 6.95 2.86 7.23
CA LEU A 152 8.24 2.62 6.55
C LEU A 152 8.43 1.18 6.06
N ARG A 153 7.35 0.44 5.86
CA ARG A 153 7.39 -0.97 5.42
C ARG A 153 7.42 -1.15 3.92
N MET A 154 6.98 -0.14 3.17
CA MET A 154 7.05 -0.14 1.71
C MET A 154 8.50 -0.10 1.21
N LEU A 155 9.43 0.52 1.98
CA LEU A 155 10.85 0.69 1.67
C LEU A 155 11.09 1.56 0.44
N ASP A 156 10.42 2.69 0.43
CA ASP A 156 10.70 3.76 -0.49
C ASP A 156 12.14 4.24 -0.38
N ILE A 157 12.80 4.47 -1.51
CA ILE A 157 14.22 4.87 -1.54
C ILE A 157 14.43 6.36 -1.25
N ASP A 158 13.38 7.19 -1.37
CA ASP A 158 13.43 8.63 -1.11
C ASP A 158 12.32 9.09 -0.16
N LEU A 159 12.55 8.91 1.12
CA LEU A 159 11.59 9.31 2.15
C LEU A 159 11.37 10.82 2.26
N THR A 160 12.22 11.64 1.63
CA THR A 160 12.12 13.11 1.69
C THR A 160 10.93 13.65 0.90
N ASN A 161 10.43 12.88 -0.06
CA ASN A 161 9.29 13.23 -0.91
C ASN A 161 7.96 12.56 -0.49
N ASN A 162 7.98 11.77 0.58
CA ASN A 162 6.82 11.00 1.08
C ASN A 162 5.94 11.79 2.03
N LYS A 163 6.36 13.01 2.41
CA LYS A 163 5.59 13.84 3.34
C LYS A 163 5.52 15.29 2.87
N ILE A 164 4.32 15.87 2.97
CA ILE A 164 4.08 17.28 2.73
C ILE A 164 3.34 17.89 3.92
N ILE A 165 3.71 19.13 4.28
CA ILE A 165 3.01 19.97 5.24
C ILE A 165 2.40 21.12 4.44
N THR A 166 1.09 21.33 4.56
CA THR A 166 0.31 22.29 3.76
C THR A 166 0.00 23.58 4.53
#